data_655e54c2c0ab6d93daa95d57debe1581
#
_entry.id   655e54c2c0ab6d93daa95d57debe1581
#
_cell.length_a   1.000
_cell.length_b   1.000
_cell.length_c   1.000
_cell.angle_alpha   90.00
_cell.angle_beta   90.00
_cell.angle_gamma   90.00
#
_symmetry.space_group_name_H-M   'P 1'
#
loop_
_entity.id
_entity.type
_entity.pdbx_description
1 polymer ?
#
loop_
_entity_poly.entity_id
_entity_poly.type
_entity_poly.pdbx_seq_one_letter_code
_entity_poly.pdbx_strand_id
1 'polypeptide(L)'
;MCIRDRDESTPIVRDKLEEAYQMAGEDTPERRALQKHIYKLFHMEHLLDKYTILLSSGELRKFKLASTLFAEPRVLIMDNPFIGLDADTRDQLKELLKTLSSERALQIILVLSKSDDIPDFITHVVEVKDMKVLPKVTKEEYLKMRQSVPDHILSSELEQAIVDLPYSEREYHNEEVVKMNKVRIQYGERIILKDLDWTVLNGERWALSGQNGAGKSTLLSLVCA
;
A
#
# COMPACT_ATOMS: atom_id res chain seq x y z
N MET A 1 -7.11 -4.60 23.59
CA MET A 1 -7.55 -3.26 23.15
C MET A 1 -9.06 -3.32 23.05
N CYS A 2 -9.77 -2.84 24.08
CA CYS A 2 -11.25 -2.84 24.12
C CYS A 2 -11.78 -2.00 22.96
N ILE A 3 -12.72 -2.57 22.22
CA ILE A 3 -13.58 -1.83 21.31
C ILE A 3 -14.38 -0.90 22.21
N ARG A 4 -14.00 0.39 22.24
CA ARG A 4 -14.79 1.42 22.90
C ARG A 4 -16.16 1.44 22.24
N ASP A 5 -17.17 1.59 23.07
CA ASP A 5 -18.56 1.75 22.70
C ASP A 5 -18.69 2.62 21.45
N ARG A 6 -19.45 2.12 20.48
CA ARG A 6 -19.74 2.80 19.21
C ARG A 6 -20.57 4.04 19.56
N ASP A 7 -19.89 5.17 19.63
CA ASP A 7 -20.55 6.46 19.78
C ASP A 7 -21.21 6.78 18.43
N GLU A 8 -22.48 7.20 18.45
CA GLU A 8 -23.25 7.60 17.24
C GLU A 8 -22.56 8.74 16.45
N SER A 9 -21.53 9.34 17.05
CA SER A 9 -20.69 10.38 16.45
C SER A 9 -19.60 9.87 15.49
N THR A 10 -19.39 8.55 15.37
CA THR A 10 -18.31 8.03 14.48
C THR A 10 -18.72 8.19 13.01
N PRO A 11 -17.99 8.99 12.21
CA PRO A 11 -18.42 9.30 10.85
C PRO A 11 -18.30 8.08 9.94
N ILE A 12 -19.32 7.86 9.12
CA ILE A 12 -19.29 6.89 8.03
C ILE A 12 -18.68 7.51 6.76
N VAL A 13 -18.23 6.64 5.86
CA VAL A 13 -17.58 7.06 4.60
C VAL A 13 -18.49 7.93 3.76
N ARG A 14 -19.76 7.56 3.63
CA ARG A 14 -20.76 8.30 2.85
C ARG A 14 -20.86 9.75 3.30
N ASP A 15 -21.00 10.00 4.61
CA ASP A 15 -21.21 11.34 5.16
C ASP A 15 -19.95 12.21 4.92
N LYS A 16 -18.76 11.63 5.13
CA LYS A 16 -17.50 12.34 4.87
C LYS A 16 -17.24 12.63 3.40
N LEU A 17 -17.65 11.75 2.50
CA LEU A 17 -17.58 12.00 1.07
C LEU A 17 -18.60 13.04 0.61
N GLU A 18 -19.80 13.03 1.17
CA GLU A 18 -20.81 14.05 0.90
C GLU A 18 -20.37 15.42 1.43
N GLU A 19 -19.81 15.49 2.63
CA GLU A 19 -19.21 16.71 3.18
C GLU A 19 -18.12 17.25 2.23
N ALA A 20 -17.18 16.40 1.81
CA ALA A 20 -16.12 16.78 0.87
C ALA A 20 -16.67 17.24 -0.49
N TYR A 21 -17.72 16.60 -0.99
CA TYR A 21 -18.41 16.98 -2.22
C TYR A 21 -19.02 18.37 -2.12
N GLN A 22 -19.72 18.67 -1.02
CA GLN A 22 -20.37 19.96 -0.77
C GLN A 22 -19.35 21.08 -0.59
N MET A 23 -18.25 20.81 0.12
CA MET A 23 -17.16 21.78 0.29
C MET A 23 -16.43 22.12 -1.03
N ALA A 24 -16.44 21.20 -1.99
CA ALA A 24 -15.75 21.37 -3.27
C ALA A 24 -16.49 22.26 -4.26
N GLY A 25 -17.79 22.58 -4.06
CA GLY A 25 -18.56 23.48 -4.94
C GLY A 25 -20.06 23.22 -4.88
N GLU A 26 -20.80 23.91 -5.75
CA GLU A 26 -22.26 23.83 -5.82
C GLU A 26 -22.74 22.44 -6.27
N ASP A 27 -23.91 22.04 -5.82
CA ASP A 27 -24.55 20.78 -6.20
C ASP A 27 -25.19 20.92 -7.58
N THR A 28 -24.55 20.39 -8.61
CA THR A 28 -25.04 20.37 -9.98
C THR A 28 -25.23 18.93 -10.48
N PRO A 29 -26.11 18.71 -11.48
CA PRO A 29 -26.30 17.38 -12.06
C PRO A 29 -25.00 16.78 -12.59
N GLU A 30 -24.12 17.58 -13.19
CA GLU A 30 -22.84 17.14 -13.74
C GLU A 30 -21.90 16.68 -12.64
N ARG A 31 -21.81 17.41 -11.55
CA ARG A 31 -20.98 17.02 -10.39
C ARG A 31 -21.54 15.77 -9.68
N ARG A 32 -22.85 15.61 -9.62
CA ARG A 32 -23.48 14.36 -9.11
C ARG A 32 -23.19 13.18 -10.01
N ALA A 33 -23.17 13.38 -11.33
CA ALA A 33 -22.75 12.34 -12.27
C ALA A 33 -21.27 11.97 -12.07
N LEU A 34 -20.40 12.97 -11.85
CA LEU A 34 -18.98 12.76 -11.51
C LEU A 34 -18.82 11.96 -10.21
N GLN A 35 -19.54 12.33 -9.15
CA GLN A 35 -19.49 11.61 -7.87
C GLN A 35 -19.84 10.13 -8.04
N LYS A 36 -20.95 9.83 -8.76
CA LYS A 36 -21.36 8.45 -9.05
C LYS A 36 -20.32 7.71 -9.88
N HIS A 37 -19.72 8.39 -10.87
CA HIS A 37 -18.67 7.81 -11.70
C HIS A 37 -17.45 7.44 -10.87
N ILE A 38 -17.00 8.34 -9.97
CA ILE A 38 -15.87 8.07 -9.06
C ILE A 38 -16.16 6.89 -8.13
N TYR A 39 -17.37 6.81 -7.56
CA TYR A 39 -17.74 5.68 -6.71
C TYR A 39 -17.65 4.35 -7.46
N LYS A 40 -18.16 4.31 -8.68
CA LYS A 40 -18.11 3.13 -9.54
C LYS A 40 -16.68 2.77 -9.96
N LEU A 41 -15.89 3.76 -10.40
CA LEU A 41 -14.50 3.57 -10.85
C LEU A 41 -13.61 3.01 -9.72
N PHE A 42 -13.83 3.48 -8.49
CA PHE A 42 -13.05 3.07 -7.33
C PHE A 42 -13.62 1.84 -6.62
N HIS A 43 -14.75 1.30 -7.11
CA HIS A 43 -15.50 0.22 -6.46
C HIS A 43 -15.78 0.53 -4.99
N MET A 44 -16.33 1.73 -4.71
CA MET A 44 -16.52 2.22 -3.35
C MET A 44 -17.91 1.93 -2.77
N GLU A 45 -18.84 1.40 -3.53
CA GLU A 45 -20.22 1.21 -3.11
C GLU A 45 -20.34 0.43 -1.80
N HIS A 46 -19.54 -0.61 -1.64
CA HIS A 46 -19.51 -1.44 -0.43
C HIS A 46 -18.81 -0.78 0.77
N LEU A 47 -18.15 0.36 0.55
CA LEU A 47 -17.46 1.12 1.60
C LEU A 47 -18.32 2.23 2.21
N LEU A 48 -19.35 2.69 1.49
CA LEU A 48 -20.09 3.90 1.82
C LEU A 48 -20.71 3.86 3.22
N ASP A 49 -21.13 2.69 3.68
CA ASP A 49 -21.77 2.50 4.99
C ASP A 49 -20.78 2.02 6.07
N LYS A 50 -19.47 1.96 5.75
CA LYS A 50 -18.42 1.65 6.74
C LYS A 50 -18.04 2.90 7.53
N TYR A 51 -17.64 2.68 8.78
CA TYR A 51 -16.98 3.72 9.57
C TYR A 51 -15.60 4.04 9.01
N THR A 52 -15.23 5.31 8.92
CA THR A 52 -13.94 5.74 8.35
C THR A 52 -12.73 5.17 9.08
N ILE A 53 -12.84 4.92 10.39
CA ILE A 53 -11.78 4.32 11.21
C ILE A 53 -11.56 2.82 10.93
N LEU A 54 -12.47 2.16 10.24
CA LEU A 54 -12.39 0.74 9.90
C LEU A 54 -11.86 0.49 8.48
N LEU A 55 -11.51 1.56 7.76
CA LEU A 55 -10.95 1.43 6.43
C LEU A 55 -9.54 0.84 6.47
N SER A 56 -9.28 -0.12 5.61
CA SER A 56 -7.91 -0.57 5.32
C SER A 56 -7.07 0.55 4.69
N SER A 57 -5.75 0.39 4.66
CA SER A 57 -4.86 1.38 4.04
C SER A 57 -5.21 1.68 2.58
N GLY A 58 -5.60 0.67 1.80
CA GLY A 58 -6.03 0.82 0.40
C GLY A 58 -7.38 1.52 0.29
N GLU A 59 -8.37 1.13 1.11
CA GLU A 59 -9.68 1.76 1.16
C GLU A 59 -9.58 3.23 1.59
N LEU A 60 -8.73 3.54 2.56
CA LEU A 60 -8.48 4.92 3.01
C LEU A 60 -7.84 5.76 1.89
N ARG A 61 -6.95 5.20 1.08
CA ARG A 61 -6.38 5.89 -0.08
C ARG A 61 -7.42 6.17 -1.15
N LYS A 62 -8.28 5.19 -1.47
CA LYS A 62 -9.41 5.39 -2.38
C LYS A 62 -10.35 6.49 -1.88
N PHE A 63 -10.68 6.47 -0.59
CA PHE A 63 -11.48 7.50 0.06
C PHE A 63 -10.86 8.91 -0.09
N LYS A 64 -9.58 9.07 0.27
CA LYS A 64 -8.88 10.36 0.16
C LYS A 64 -8.81 10.85 -1.30
N LEU A 65 -8.53 9.94 -2.24
CA LEU A 65 -8.47 10.27 -3.65
C LEU A 65 -9.83 10.70 -4.21
N ALA A 66 -10.90 9.99 -3.84
CA ALA A 66 -12.27 10.36 -4.21
C ALA A 66 -12.62 11.76 -3.69
N SER A 67 -12.35 12.05 -2.41
CA SER A 67 -12.57 13.38 -1.82
C SER A 67 -11.81 14.49 -2.58
N THR A 68 -10.56 14.23 -2.98
CA THR A 68 -9.75 15.19 -3.73
C THR A 68 -10.30 15.43 -5.13
N LEU A 69 -10.79 14.39 -5.80
CA LEU A 69 -11.29 14.48 -7.18
C LEU A 69 -12.64 15.21 -7.28
N PHE A 70 -13.40 15.34 -6.20
CA PHE A 70 -14.63 16.14 -6.19
C PHE A 70 -14.37 17.64 -6.42
N ALA A 71 -13.15 18.11 -6.12
CA ALA A 71 -12.73 19.47 -6.40
C ALA A 71 -12.26 19.66 -7.87
N GLU A 72 -12.36 18.65 -8.71
CA GLU A 72 -11.97 18.67 -10.13
C GLU A 72 -10.57 19.29 -10.37
N PRO A 73 -9.52 18.79 -9.68
CA PRO A 73 -8.21 19.38 -9.80
C PRO A 73 -7.65 19.19 -11.21
N ARG A 74 -6.89 20.17 -11.69
CA ARG A 74 -6.13 20.04 -12.95
C ARG A 74 -4.83 19.26 -12.75
N VAL A 75 -4.27 19.31 -11.55
CA VAL A 75 -3.02 18.65 -11.17
C VAL A 75 -3.25 17.86 -9.87
N LEU A 76 -2.90 16.60 -9.87
CA LEU A 76 -2.93 15.70 -8.71
C LEU A 76 -1.49 15.38 -8.30
N ILE A 77 -1.10 15.78 -7.09
CA ILE A 77 0.21 15.45 -6.53
C ILE A 77 0.05 14.39 -5.44
N MET A 78 0.79 13.30 -5.53
CA MET A 78 0.74 12.21 -4.56
C MET A 78 2.15 11.87 -4.09
N ASP A 79 2.34 11.90 -2.77
CA ASP A 79 3.60 11.51 -2.15
C ASP A 79 3.53 10.03 -1.72
N ASN A 80 4.45 9.23 -2.26
CA ASN A 80 4.61 7.81 -1.97
C ASN A 80 3.27 7.02 -1.93
N PRO A 81 2.43 7.08 -2.98
CA PRO A 81 1.08 6.53 -2.96
C PRO A 81 1.03 5.01 -2.81
N PHE A 82 2.12 4.31 -3.05
CA PHE A 82 2.19 2.84 -3.06
C PHE A 82 2.73 2.23 -1.76
N ILE A 83 3.27 3.05 -0.84
CA ILE A 83 3.82 2.55 0.42
C ILE A 83 2.71 1.94 1.29
N GLY A 84 2.98 0.74 1.84
CA GLY A 84 2.05 0.04 2.74
C GLY A 84 0.86 -0.62 2.05
N LEU A 85 0.82 -0.63 0.70
CA LEU A 85 -0.14 -1.41 -0.07
C LEU A 85 0.43 -2.80 -0.38
N ASP A 86 -0.44 -3.81 -0.35
CA ASP A 86 -0.14 -5.12 -0.95
C ASP A 86 -0.10 -5.02 -2.49
N ALA A 87 0.38 -6.08 -3.15
CA ALA A 87 0.59 -6.09 -4.60
C ALA A 87 -0.70 -5.80 -5.36
N ASP A 88 -1.80 -6.49 -5.03
CA ASP A 88 -3.08 -6.36 -5.72
C ASP A 88 -3.65 -4.94 -5.59
N THR A 89 -3.62 -4.37 -4.38
CA THR A 89 -4.10 -3.00 -4.12
C THR A 89 -3.23 -1.96 -4.83
N ARG A 90 -1.92 -2.21 -4.92
CA ARG A 90 -0.98 -1.34 -5.65
C ARG A 90 -1.30 -1.32 -7.14
N ASP A 91 -1.51 -2.48 -7.75
CA ASP A 91 -1.82 -2.59 -9.17
C ASP A 91 -3.18 -1.96 -9.51
N GLN A 92 -4.19 -2.16 -8.64
CA GLN A 92 -5.48 -1.47 -8.78
C GLN A 92 -5.32 0.06 -8.73
N LEU A 93 -4.49 0.59 -7.83
CA LEU A 93 -4.23 2.03 -7.76
C LEU A 93 -3.50 2.55 -8.99
N LYS A 94 -2.53 1.80 -9.53
CA LYS A 94 -1.82 2.16 -10.78
C LYS A 94 -2.80 2.25 -11.97
N GLU A 95 -3.65 1.25 -12.15
CA GLU A 95 -4.66 1.26 -13.23
C GLU A 95 -5.68 2.38 -13.06
N LEU A 96 -6.10 2.66 -11.81
CA LEU A 96 -6.99 3.77 -11.51
C LEU A 96 -6.37 5.11 -11.91
N LEU A 97 -5.12 5.38 -11.53
CA LEU A 97 -4.41 6.61 -11.87
C LEU A 97 -4.19 6.74 -13.39
N LYS A 98 -3.89 5.63 -14.06
CA LYS A 98 -3.80 5.57 -15.53
C LYS A 98 -5.12 5.97 -16.18
N THR A 99 -6.23 5.42 -15.74
CA THR A 99 -7.58 5.75 -16.23
C THR A 99 -7.89 7.24 -16.03
N LEU A 100 -7.61 7.78 -14.84
CA LEU A 100 -7.82 9.20 -14.55
C LEU A 100 -6.97 10.12 -15.43
N SER A 101 -5.72 9.74 -15.71
CA SER A 101 -4.85 10.54 -16.58
C SER A 101 -5.31 10.56 -18.03
N SER A 102 -5.92 9.48 -18.52
CA SER A 102 -6.40 9.36 -19.91
C SER A 102 -7.78 9.96 -20.12
N GLU A 103 -8.73 9.71 -19.21
CA GLU A 103 -10.13 10.13 -19.39
C GLU A 103 -10.37 11.60 -19.07
N ARG A 104 -9.57 12.22 -18.19
CA ARG A 104 -9.83 13.55 -17.67
C ARG A 104 -8.76 14.58 -17.96
N ALA A 105 -7.75 14.25 -18.77
CA ALA A 105 -6.58 15.11 -18.99
C ALA A 105 -5.94 15.61 -17.65
N LEU A 106 -6.08 14.82 -16.58
CA LEU A 106 -5.56 15.13 -15.27
C LEU A 106 -4.04 14.97 -15.29
N GLN A 107 -3.33 16.05 -14.98
CA GLN A 107 -1.88 15.97 -14.81
C GLN A 107 -1.54 15.32 -13.48
N ILE A 108 -0.77 14.24 -13.50
CA ILE A 108 -0.39 13.49 -12.29
C ILE A 108 1.11 13.65 -12.02
N ILE A 109 1.44 14.04 -10.80
CA ILE A 109 2.81 14.10 -10.29
C ILE A 109 2.92 13.12 -9.13
N LEU A 110 3.81 12.13 -9.27
CA LEU A 110 4.09 11.17 -8.22
C LEU A 110 5.47 11.46 -7.63
N VAL A 111 5.53 11.59 -6.32
CA VAL A 111 6.79 11.59 -5.58
C VAL A 111 7.03 10.15 -5.13
N LEU A 112 8.13 9.54 -5.55
CA LEU A 112 8.42 8.13 -5.32
C LEU A 112 9.80 7.97 -4.70
N SER A 113 9.89 7.12 -3.68
CA SER A 113 11.17 6.77 -3.03
C SER A 113 11.93 5.67 -3.78
N LYS A 114 11.23 4.89 -4.62
CA LYS A 114 11.79 3.77 -5.38
C LYS A 114 11.47 3.90 -6.86
N SER A 115 12.46 3.69 -7.70
CA SER A 115 12.31 3.71 -9.17
C SER A 115 11.41 2.60 -9.70
N ASP A 116 11.39 1.45 -9.04
CA ASP A 116 10.60 0.27 -9.45
C ASP A 116 9.08 0.49 -9.29
N ASP A 117 8.70 1.53 -8.55
CA ASP A 117 7.30 1.90 -8.37
C ASP A 117 6.76 2.84 -9.46
N ILE A 118 7.60 3.28 -10.44
CA ILE A 118 7.18 4.19 -11.52
C ILE A 118 6.16 3.51 -12.43
N PRO A 119 4.88 3.95 -12.45
CA PRO A 119 3.85 3.35 -13.30
C PRO A 119 4.11 3.55 -14.79
N ASP A 120 3.49 2.70 -15.63
CA ASP A 120 3.72 2.74 -17.09
C ASP A 120 3.17 3.99 -17.76
N PHE A 121 2.12 4.60 -17.23
CA PHE A 121 1.54 5.83 -17.75
C PHE A 121 2.38 7.10 -17.48
N ILE A 122 3.40 7.03 -16.64
CA ILE A 122 4.31 8.15 -16.38
C ILE A 122 5.22 8.36 -17.59
N THR A 123 5.26 9.58 -18.10
CA THR A 123 5.99 9.94 -19.32
C THR A 123 7.38 10.52 -19.04
N HIS A 124 7.55 11.23 -17.95
CA HIS A 124 8.80 11.93 -17.61
C HIS A 124 9.19 11.71 -16.16
N VAL A 125 10.48 11.77 -15.90
CA VAL A 125 11.07 11.63 -14.57
C VAL A 125 12.00 12.81 -14.29
N VAL A 126 11.97 13.25 -13.04
CA VAL A 126 12.92 14.22 -12.48
C VAL A 126 13.54 13.54 -11.25
N GLU A 127 14.83 13.32 -11.28
CA GLU A 127 15.55 12.74 -10.15
C GLU A 127 16.05 13.85 -9.21
N VAL A 128 15.91 13.62 -7.91
CA VAL A 128 16.50 14.48 -6.87
C VAL A 128 17.63 13.68 -6.21
N LYS A 129 18.86 14.15 -6.37
CA LYS A 129 20.05 13.48 -5.86
C LYS A 129 21.05 14.52 -5.34
N ASP A 130 21.70 14.20 -4.22
CA ASP A 130 22.71 15.06 -3.58
C ASP A 130 22.23 16.52 -3.41
N MET A 131 20.99 16.69 -2.91
CA MET A 131 20.30 17.97 -2.71
C MET A 131 20.15 18.81 -4.01
N LYS A 132 20.21 18.19 -5.17
CA LYS A 132 20.04 18.84 -6.48
C LYS A 132 18.88 18.20 -7.23
N VAL A 133 18.12 19.02 -7.92
CA VAL A 133 17.10 18.59 -8.87
C VAL A 133 17.79 18.44 -10.23
N LEU A 134 17.81 17.22 -10.76
CA LEU A 134 18.40 16.92 -12.06
C LEU A 134 17.45 17.31 -13.20
N PRO A 135 17.95 17.47 -14.44
CA PRO A 135 17.11 17.78 -15.58
C PRO A 135 16.00 16.76 -15.80
N LYS A 136 14.85 17.24 -16.26
CA LYS A 136 13.74 16.38 -16.68
C LYS A 136 14.17 15.52 -17.88
N VAL A 137 13.94 14.22 -17.78
CA VAL A 137 14.19 13.24 -18.85
C VAL A 137 12.92 12.43 -19.12
N THR A 138 12.84 11.75 -20.25
CA THR A 138 11.78 10.78 -20.51
C THR A 138 11.94 9.57 -19.57
N LYS A 139 10.83 8.86 -19.29
CA LYS A 139 10.89 7.62 -18.50
C LYS A 139 11.84 6.59 -19.14
N GLU A 140 11.83 6.47 -20.46
CA GLU A 140 12.69 5.54 -21.18
C GLU A 140 14.19 5.86 -21.01
N GLU A 141 14.57 7.13 -21.12
CA GLU A 141 15.94 7.58 -20.87
C GLU A 141 16.37 7.32 -19.43
N TYR A 142 15.49 7.62 -18.47
CA TYR A 142 15.74 7.36 -17.06
C TYR A 142 15.98 5.88 -16.76
N LEU A 143 15.16 4.98 -17.30
CA LEU A 143 15.32 3.54 -17.11
C LEU A 143 16.61 3.02 -17.75
N LYS A 144 17.00 3.52 -18.93
CA LYS A 144 18.30 3.19 -19.57
C LYS A 144 19.48 3.63 -18.70
N MET A 145 19.43 4.85 -18.16
CA MET A 145 20.49 5.35 -17.27
C MET A 145 20.62 4.47 -16.01
N ARG A 146 19.51 4.00 -15.46
CA ARG A 146 19.53 3.14 -14.27
C ARG A 146 20.03 1.73 -14.54
N GLN A 147 19.73 1.16 -15.68
CA GLN A 147 20.26 -0.16 -16.09
C GLN A 147 21.79 -0.17 -16.23
N SER A 148 22.39 0.99 -16.49
CA SER A 148 23.86 1.13 -16.60
C SER A 148 24.56 1.32 -15.24
N VAL A 149 23.79 1.55 -14.14
CA VAL A 149 24.33 1.61 -12.79
C VAL A 149 24.27 0.21 -12.21
N PRO A 150 25.41 -0.43 -11.83
CA PRO A 150 25.38 -1.73 -11.18
C PRO A 150 24.49 -1.63 -9.93
N ASP A 151 23.63 -2.61 -9.72
CA ASP A 151 22.98 -2.80 -8.41
C ASP A 151 24.07 -2.69 -7.34
N HIS A 152 23.73 -2.10 -6.18
CA HIS A 152 24.65 -1.97 -5.05
C HIS A 152 25.17 -3.35 -4.66
N ILE A 153 26.18 -3.80 -5.39
CA ILE A 153 26.96 -4.96 -5.00
C ILE A 153 27.71 -4.53 -3.75
N LEU A 154 27.46 -5.23 -2.66
CA LEU A 154 28.25 -5.05 -1.43
C LEU A 154 29.74 -5.10 -1.83
N SER A 155 30.52 -4.11 -1.39
CA SER A 155 31.97 -4.22 -1.62
C SER A 155 32.48 -5.49 -0.95
N SER A 156 33.50 -6.12 -1.54
CA SER A 156 34.09 -7.34 -0.98
C SER A 156 34.50 -7.18 0.48
N GLU A 157 34.90 -5.96 0.90
CA GLU A 157 35.23 -5.62 2.28
C GLU A 157 33.98 -5.66 3.19
N LEU A 158 32.85 -5.19 2.71
CA LEU A 158 31.58 -5.20 3.46
C LEU A 158 31.02 -6.62 3.54
N GLU A 159 31.17 -7.39 2.47
CA GLU A 159 30.79 -8.80 2.42
C GLU A 159 31.60 -9.63 3.40
N GLN A 160 32.92 -9.41 3.46
CA GLN A 160 33.79 -10.04 4.43
C GLN A 160 33.46 -9.60 5.86
N ALA A 161 33.22 -8.30 6.11
CA ALA A 161 32.84 -7.80 7.42
C ALA A 161 31.52 -8.39 7.93
N ILE A 162 30.58 -8.72 7.04
CA ILE A 162 29.33 -9.42 7.39
C ILE A 162 29.61 -10.88 7.75
N VAL A 163 30.49 -11.55 7.01
CA VAL A 163 30.87 -12.94 7.29
C VAL A 163 31.64 -13.05 8.62
N ASP A 164 32.45 -12.06 8.94
CA ASP A 164 33.25 -12.01 10.17
C ASP A 164 32.48 -11.51 11.41
N LEU A 165 31.19 -11.20 11.27
CA LEU A 165 30.35 -10.85 12.41
C LEU A 165 30.33 -12.00 13.42
N PRO A 166 30.64 -11.73 14.72
CA PRO A 166 30.56 -12.76 15.73
C PRO A 166 29.11 -13.22 15.87
N TYR A 167 28.85 -14.45 15.50
CA TYR A 167 27.59 -15.08 15.79
C TYR A 167 27.77 -16.20 16.81
N SER A 168 26.76 -16.38 17.66
CA SER A 168 26.78 -17.45 18.66
C SER A 168 26.57 -18.79 17.96
N GLU A 169 27.56 -19.68 18.00
CA GLU A 169 27.43 -21.10 17.66
C GLU A 169 26.50 -21.80 18.65
N ARG A 170 25.23 -21.42 18.67
CA ARG A 170 24.22 -22.19 19.37
C ARG A 170 23.83 -23.33 18.43
N GLU A 171 24.33 -24.52 18.70
CA GLU A 171 23.84 -25.73 18.08
C GLU A 171 22.37 -25.94 18.50
N TYR A 172 21.46 -25.49 17.65
CA TYR A 172 20.05 -25.85 17.81
C TYR A 172 19.87 -27.25 17.26
N HIS A 173 19.78 -28.24 18.15
CA HIS A 173 19.54 -29.64 17.81
C HIS A 173 18.09 -29.95 17.41
N ASN A 174 17.22 -28.96 17.44
CA ASN A 174 15.82 -29.14 17.11
C ASN A 174 15.62 -29.18 15.58
N GLU A 175 15.09 -30.29 15.11
CA GLU A 175 14.73 -30.44 13.69
C GLU A 175 13.55 -29.54 13.31
N GLU A 176 12.56 -29.41 14.19
CA GLU A 176 11.40 -28.53 14.05
C GLU A 176 11.59 -27.27 14.90
N VAL A 177 11.61 -26.10 14.25
CA VAL A 177 11.78 -24.79 14.91
C VAL A 177 10.43 -24.19 15.30
N VAL A 178 9.42 -24.38 14.44
CA VAL A 178 8.03 -24.01 14.71
C VAL A 178 7.13 -25.17 14.36
N LYS A 179 6.18 -25.47 15.24
CA LYS A 179 5.12 -26.46 14.98
C LYS A 179 3.80 -25.96 15.51
N MET A 180 2.87 -25.75 14.59
CA MET A 180 1.49 -25.35 14.89
C MET A 180 0.54 -26.42 14.37
N ASN A 181 -0.40 -26.86 15.21
CA ASN A 181 -1.39 -27.87 14.86
C ASN A 181 -2.79 -27.30 15.10
N LYS A 182 -3.60 -27.21 14.06
CA LYS A 182 -5.00 -26.73 14.08
C LYS A 182 -5.17 -25.43 14.88
N VAL A 183 -4.22 -24.52 14.73
CA VAL A 183 -4.25 -23.24 15.44
C VAL A 183 -5.39 -22.37 14.91
N ARG A 184 -6.18 -21.83 15.84
CA ARG A 184 -7.25 -20.90 15.57
C ARG A 184 -7.02 -19.62 16.38
N ILE A 185 -7.11 -18.47 15.69
CA ILE A 185 -7.08 -17.17 16.35
C ILE A 185 -8.35 -16.40 15.99
N GLN A 186 -8.97 -15.86 17.02
CA GLN A 186 -10.22 -15.12 16.92
C GLN A 186 -10.17 -13.89 17.85
N TYR A 187 -10.58 -12.73 17.33
CA TYR A 187 -10.78 -11.51 18.11
C TYR A 187 -12.27 -11.13 18.10
N GLY A 188 -12.92 -11.27 19.25
CA GLY A 188 -14.38 -11.13 19.32
C GLY A 188 -15.05 -12.17 18.41
N GLU A 189 -15.89 -11.73 17.49
CA GLU A 189 -16.55 -12.61 16.53
C GLU A 189 -15.74 -12.83 15.24
N ARG A 190 -14.63 -12.09 15.05
CA ARG A 190 -13.82 -12.18 13.85
C ARG A 190 -12.75 -13.27 13.97
N ILE A 191 -12.85 -14.30 13.14
CA ILE A 191 -11.80 -15.32 12.98
C ILE A 191 -10.71 -14.73 12.09
N ILE A 192 -9.46 -14.74 12.56
CA ILE A 192 -8.28 -14.29 11.84
C ILE A 192 -7.54 -15.45 11.20
N LEU A 193 -7.30 -16.51 11.97
CA LEU A 193 -6.69 -17.75 11.49
C LEU A 193 -7.58 -18.92 11.92
N LYS A 194 -7.76 -19.88 11.03
CA LYS A 194 -8.60 -21.07 11.29
C LYS A 194 -7.88 -22.31 10.80
N ASP A 195 -7.82 -23.31 11.67
CA ASP A 195 -7.31 -24.66 11.40
C ASP A 195 -5.90 -24.62 10.74
N LEU A 196 -5.00 -23.75 11.26
CA LEU A 196 -3.66 -23.60 10.74
C LEU A 196 -2.76 -24.73 11.23
N ASP A 197 -2.29 -25.56 10.30
CA ASP A 197 -1.18 -26.49 10.49
C ASP A 197 0.05 -25.89 9.79
N TRP A 198 1.13 -25.68 10.55
CA TRP A 198 2.35 -25.13 10.00
C TRP A 198 3.58 -25.66 10.74
N THR A 199 4.55 -26.17 10.00
CA THR A 199 5.83 -26.64 10.52
C THR A 199 6.95 -25.94 9.80
N VAL A 200 7.94 -25.45 10.54
CA VAL A 200 9.18 -24.86 10.02
C VAL A 200 10.33 -25.71 10.53
N LEU A 201 11.16 -26.21 9.62
CA LEU A 201 12.34 -26.97 9.93
C LEU A 201 13.56 -26.06 10.10
N ASN A 202 14.54 -26.57 10.85
CA ASN A 202 15.80 -25.87 11.02
C ASN A 202 16.49 -25.63 9.66
N GLY A 203 16.97 -24.43 9.41
CA GLY A 203 17.63 -24.03 8.17
C GLY A 203 16.69 -23.60 7.05
N GLU A 204 15.36 -23.75 7.16
CA GLU A 204 14.42 -23.25 6.17
C GLU A 204 14.31 -21.72 6.18
N ARG A 205 14.07 -21.16 5.01
CA ARG A 205 13.85 -19.71 4.80
C ARG A 205 12.47 -19.51 4.19
N TRP A 206 11.59 -18.81 4.90
CA TRP A 206 10.19 -18.64 4.52
C TRP A 206 9.86 -17.22 4.14
N ALA A 207 9.10 -17.06 3.06
CA ALA A 207 8.45 -15.79 2.70
C ALA A 207 6.96 -15.87 3.06
N LEU A 208 6.52 -15.03 3.99
CA LEU A 208 5.11 -14.92 4.38
C LEU A 208 4.42 -13.87 3.52
N SER A 209 3.63 -14.30 2.54
CA SER A 209 2.90 -13.44 1.60
C SER A 209 1.39 -13.47 1.85
N GLY A 210 0.69 -12.44 1.37
CA GLY A 210 -0.77 -12.32 1.46
C GLY A 210 -1.24 -10.87 1.54
N GLN A 211 -2.52 -10.65 1.32
CA GLN A 211 -3.15 -9.33 1.35
C GLN A 211 -3.05 -8.65 2.72
N ASN A 212 -3.22 -7.31 2.74
CA ASN A 212 -3.32 -6.56 3.99
C ASN A 212 -4.55 -7.02 4.79
N GLY A 213 -4.35 -7.27 6.09
CA GLY A 213 -5.42 -7.80 6.94
C GLY A 213 -5.63 -9.33 6.89
N ALA A 214 -4.85 -10.07 6.10
CA ALA A 214 -4.92 -11.54 6.02
C ALA A 214 -4.40 -12.28 7.26
N GLY A 215 -3.90 -11.57 8.29
CA GLY A 215 -3.44 -12.20 9.53
C GLY A 215 -1.94 -12.47 9.60
N LYS A 216 -1.11 -11.97 8.63
CA LYS A 216 0.34 -12.18 8.62
C LYS A 216 1.02 -11.75 9.93
N SER A 217 0.75 -10.54 10.39
CA SER A 217 1.31 -10.03 11.66
C SER A 217 0.82 -10.81 12.87
N THR A 218 -0.42 -11.29 12.83
CA THR A 218 -1.00 -12.13 13.88
C THR A 218 -0.28 -13.48 13.94
N LEU A 219 0.00 -14.07 12.76
CA LEU A 219 0.77 -15.31 12.69
C LEU A 219 2.19 -15.15 13.23
N LEU A 220 2.89 -14.07 12.83
CA LEU A 220 4.22 -13.76 13.34
C LEU A 220 4.22 -13.54 14.86
N SER A 221 3.19 -12.90 15.42
CA SER A 221 3.08 -12.71 16.88
C SER A 221 3.03 -14.01 17.64
N LEU A 222 2.49 -15.10 17.06
CA LEU A 222 2.50 -16.43 17.68
C LEU A 222 3.89 -17.07 17.69
N VAL A 223 4.70 -16.80 16.69
CA VAL A 223 6.07 -17.33 16.60
C VAL A 223 7.00 -16.62 17.58
N CYS A 224 6.72 -15.34 17.87
CA CYS A 224 7.57 -14.49 18.71
C CYS A 224 7.12 -14.45 20.19
N ALA A 225 6.00 -15.11 20.54
CA ALA A 225 5.47 -15.18 21.91
C ALA A 225 6.13 -16.29 22.69
#